data_a962a972c719fda43d9ff4fe86e2a80d
#
_entry.id   a962a972c719fda43d9ff4fe86e2a80d
#
_cell.length_a   1.000
_cell.length_b   1.000
_cell.length_c   1.000
_cell.angle_alpha   90.00
_cell.angle_beta   90.00
_cell.angle_gamma   90.00
#
_symmetry.space_group_name_H-M   'P 1'
#
loop_
_entity.id
_entity.type
_entity.pdbx_description
1 polymer ?
#
loop_
_entity_poly.entity_id
_entity_poly.type
_entity_poly.pdbx_seq_one_letter_code
_entity_poly.pdbx_strand_id
1 'polypeptide(L)'
;MSGILDLLNSDLGKSIVSGVAGQTNQPENKTQDVLTMALPVLMSAMKRNASTPEGAQGLLGAINSKHDGSILDNLGGLFSGGVDSNVLDDGSKILGHVLGGKQQNVENALSAKSGMDAGSISQILKVAAPILMGVLGSQAKQQNVNSPSGLDGLLGGLLKGNSPQHEQSFLESILDADGDGSVIDDVAGMVLGGNKKKGGLGGLLGGLFGGKN
;
A
#
# COMPACT_ATOMS: atom_id res chain seq x y z
N MET A 1 -13.52 -8.38 12.85
CA MET A 1 -12.52 -8.91 11.91
C MET A 1 -11.18 -8.30 12.27
N SER A 2 -10.15 -9.11 12.35
CA SER A 2 -8.78 -8.64 12.55
C SER A 2 -8.33 -7.87 11.29
N GLY A 3 -7.67 -6.74 11.48
CA GLY A 3 -7.12 -5.97 10.35
C GLY A 3 -5.92 -6.66 9.71
N ILE A 4 -5.44 -6.10 8.59
CA ILE A 4 -4.27 -6.66 7.88
C ILE A 4 -3.00 -6.62 8.77
N LEU A 5 -2.89 -5.64 9.66
CA LEU A 5 -1.76 -5.55 10.60
C LEU A 5 -1.86 -6.59 11.72
N ASP A 6 -3.07 -6.92 12.19
CA ASP A 6 -3.26 -8.02 13.15
C ASP A 6 -2.86 -9.36 12.53
N LEU A 7 -3.17 -9.54 11.25
CA LEU A 7 -2.74 -10.71 10.48
C LEU A 7 -1.21 -10.79 10.40
N LEU A 8 -0.54 -9.66 10.14
CA LEU A 8 0.93 -9.61 10.07
C LEU A 8 1.59 -10.00 11.40
N ASN A 9 0.95 -9.69 12.53
CA ASN A 9 1.42 -10.04 13.87
C ASN A 9 1.05 -11.48 14.31
N SER A 10 0.22 -12.18 13.54
CA SER A 10 -0.11 -13.59 13.78
C SER A 10 1.06 -14.52 13.46
N ASP A 11 0.95 -15.79 13.84
CA ASP A 11 1.97 -16.80 13.51
C ASP A 11 2.11 -16.98 12.00
N LEU A 12 1.01 -16.88 11.25
CA LEU A 12 1.04 -16.86 9.79
C LEU A 12 1.82 -15.65 9.27
N GLY A 13 1.55 -14.47 9.81
CA GLY A 13 2.26 -13.23 9.44
C GLY A 13 3.75 -13.31 9.73
N LYS A 14 4.14 -13.84 10.89
CA LYS A 14 5.56 -14.06 11.23
C LYS A 14 6.25 -15.01 10.25
N SER A 15 5.58 -16.10 9.87
CA SER A 15 6.09 -17.02 8.86
C SER A 15 6.28 -16.37 7.51
N ILE A 16 5.34 -15.48 7.11
CA ILE A 16 5.45 -14.68 5.89
C ILE A 16 6.64 -13.72 5.97
N VAL A 17 6.77 -12.96 7.07
CA VAL A 17 7.88 -12.02 7.28
C VAL A 17 9.22 -12.74 7.19
N SER A 18 9.39 -13.84 7.92
CA SER A 18 10.63 -14.63 7.92
C SER A 18 10.93 -15.19 6.53
N GLY A 19 9.93 -15.74 5.84
CA GLY A 19 10.06 -16.24 4.47
C GLY A 19 10.46 -15.16 3.48
N VAL A 20 9.80 -14.03 3.49
CA VAL A 20 10.12 -12.87 2.61
C VAL A 20 11.51 -12.33 2.92
N ALA A 21 11.87 -12.19 4.19
CA ALA A 21 13.19 -11.74 4.63
C ALA A 21 14.30 -12.68 4.12
N GLY A 22 14.11 -13.99 4.27
CA GLY A 22 15.05 -14.99 3.77
C GLY A 22 15.20 -14.94 2.25
N GLN A 23 14.10 -14.79 1.51
CA GLN A 23 14.13 -14.74 0.05
C GLN A 23 14.78 -13.47 -0.53
N THR A 24 14.62 -12.36 0.17
CA THR A 24 15.17 -11.08 -0.26
C THR A 24 16.52 -10.76 0.36
N ASN A 25 17.05 -11.72 1.18
CA ASN A 25 18.28 -11.55 1.93
C ASN A 25 18.31 -10.27 2.77
N GLN A 26 17.17 -9.95 3.41
CA GLN A 26 16.99 -8.75 4.22
C GLN A 26 16.75 -9.12 5.69
N PRO A 27 17.09 -8.25 6.65
CA PRO A 27 16.77 -8.47 8.05
C PRO A 27 15.25 -8.58 8.29
N GLU A 28 14.81 -9.54 9.12
CA GLU A 28 13.37 -9.74 9.40
C GLU A 28 12.69 -8.50 9.95
N ASN A 29 13.33 -7.78 10.89
CA ASN A 29 12.79 -6.56 11.45
C ASN A 29 12.54 -5.48 10.38
N LYS A 30 13.51 -5.30 9.46
CA LYS A 30 13.36 -4.36 8.34
C LYS A 30 12.28 -4.80 7.37
N THR A 31 12.20 -6.09 7.06
CA THR A 31 11.16 -6.66 6.21
C THR A 31 9.79 -6.49 6.86
N GLN A 32 9.66 -6.71 8.16
CA GLN A 32 8.43 -6.46 8.91
C GLN A 32 8.00 -4.99 8.86
N ASP A 33 8.94 -4.06 9.07
CA ASP A 33 8.67 -2.61 8.98
C ASP A 33 8.14 -2.25 7.59
N VAL A 34 8.80 -2.75 6.53
CA VAL A 34 8.35 -2.52 5.14
C VAL A 34 6.97 -3.10 4.90
N LEU A 35 6.70 -4.34 5.30
CA LEU A 35 5.38 -4.97 5.10
C LEU A 35 4.29 -4.26 5.91
N THR A 36 4.59 -3.79 7.12
CA THR A 36 3.64 -3.01 7.93
C THR A 36 3.21 -1.74 7.22
N MET A 37 4.11 -1.06 6.53
CA MET A 37 3.80 0.14 5.73
C MET A 37 3.18 -0.21 4.36
N ALA A 38 3.69 -1.23 3.69
CA ALA A 38 3.32 -1.56 2.32
C ALA A 38 1.93 -2.20 2.20
N LEU A 39 1.55 -3.11 3.12
CA LEU A 39 0.28 -3.84 3.02
C LEU A 39 -0.94 -2.90 3.01
N PRO A 40 -1.05 -1.91 3.91
CA PRO A 40 -2.14 -0.93 3.83
C PRO A 40 -2.13 -0.12 2.52
N VAL A 41 -0.94 0.25 1.99
CA VAL A 41 -0.82 0.96 0.69
C VAL A 41 -1.38 0.10 -0.43
N LEU A 42 -0.95 -1.16 -0.53
CA LEU A 42 -1.42 -2.09 -1.56
C LEU A 42 -2.93 -2.32 -1.46
N MET A 43 -3.45 -2.51 -0.25
CA MET A 43 -4.89 -2.71 -0.03
C MET A 43 -5.72 -1.47 -0.37
N SER A 44 -5.22 -0.28 -0.05
CA SER A 44 -5.88 0.98 -0.42
C SER A 44 -5.90 1.17 -1.93
N ALA A 45 -4.79 0.84 -2.61
CA ALA A 45 -4.72 0.86 -4.07
C ALA A 45 -5.67 -0.17 -4.71
N MET A 46 -5.74 -1.39 -4.17
CA MET A 46 -6.71 -2.42 -4.60
C MET A 46 -8.15 -1.93 -4.42
N LYS A 47 -8.48 -1.32 -3.27
CA LYS A 47 -9.80 -0.76 -3.00
C LYS A 47 -10.15 0.36 -3.99
N ARG A 48 -9.20 1.25 -4.30
CA ARG A 48 -9.37 2.29 -5.30
C ARG A 48 -9.62 1.71 -6.70
N ASN A 49 -8.86 0.69 -7.11
CA ASN A 49 -9.08 0.01 -8.38
C ASN A 49 -10.46 -0.70 -8.41
N ALA A 50 -10.86 -1.31 -7.31
CA ALA A 50 -12.16 -1.98 -7.17
C ALA A 50 -13.35 -0.99 -7.06
N SER A 51 -13.12 0.32 -7.04
CA SER A 51 -14.20 1.31 -7.09
C SER A 51 -14.85 1.43 -8.47
N THR A 52 -14.20 0.92 -9.52
CA THR A 52 -14.79 0.78 -10.84
C THR A 52 -15.35 -0.63 -11.06
N PRO A 53 -16.44 -0.80 -11.83
CA PRO A 53 -16.99 -2.14 -12.11
C PRO A 53 -15.97 -3.10 -12.73
N GLU A 54 -15.17 -2.61 -13.67
CA GLU A 54 -14.14 -3.38 -14.38
C GLU A 54 -13.02 -3.79 -13.42
N GLY A 55 -12.55 -2.88 -12.58
CA GLY A 55 -11.51 -3.15 -11.58
C GLY A 55 -11.98 -4.15 -10.51
N ALA A 56 -13.22 -4.01 -10.05
CA ALA A 56 -13.81 -4.94 -9.09
C ALA A 56 -13.97 -6.36 -9.70
N GLN A 57 -14.44 -6.46 -10.94
CA GLN A 57 -14.54 -7.74 -11.64
C GLN A 57 -13.17 -8.37 -11.88
N GLY A 58 -12.17 -7.57 -12.29
CA GLY A 58 -10.81 -8.03 -12.50
C GLY A 58 -10.19 -8.59 -11.22
N LEU A 59 -10.34 -7.87 -10.10
CA LEU A 59 -9.82 -8.31 -8.80
C LEU A 59 -10.54 -9.55 -8.27
N LEU A 60 -11.88 -9.61 -8.38
CA LEU A 60 -12.66 -10.82 -8.06
C LEU A 60 -12.25 -12.02 -8.92
N GLY A 61 -12.06 -11.80 -10.21
CA GLY A 61 -11.60 -12.84 -11.13
C GLY A 61 -10.22 -13.37 -10.74
N ALA A 62 -9.27 -12.49 -10.40
CA ALA A 62 -7.94 -12.88 -9.96
C ALA A 62 -7.97 -13.66 -8.63
N ILE A 63 -8.75 -13.21 -7.66
CA ILE A 63 -8.94 -13.87 -6.36
C ILE A 63 -9.55 -15.28 -6.53
N ASN A 64 -10.58 -15.40 -7.36
CA ASN A 64 -11.30 -16.66 -7.50
C ASN A 64 -10.58 -17.69 -8.39
N SER A 65 -9.72 -17.25 -9.32
CA SER A 65 -9.09 -18.15 -10.29
C SER A 65 -7.65 -18.52 -9.97
N LYS A 66 -6.85 -17.58 -9.45
CA LYS A 66 -5.41 -17.77 -9.27
C LYS A 66 -4.94 -17.60 -7.83
N HIS A 67 -5.67 -16.83 -7.04
CA HIS A 67 -5.25 -16.43 -5.69
C HIS A 67 -6.31 -16.84 -4.66
N ASP A 68 -6.80 -18.05 -4.77
CA ASP A 68 -7.90 -18.58 -3.96
C ASP A 68 -7.52 -18.93 -2.50
N GLY A 69 -6.30 -18.62 -2.10
CA GLY A 69 -5.74 -18.90 -0.77
C GLY A 69 -4.81 -20.11 -0.72
N SER A 70 -4.76 -20.93 -1.77
CA SER A 70 -3.93 -22.15 -1.80
C SER A 70 -2.43 -21.90 -1.60
N ILE A 71 -1.92 -20.72 -1.95
CA ILE A 71 -0.52 -20.31 -1.69
C ILE A 71 -0.20 -20.34 -0.19
N LEU A 72 -1.18 -20.10 0.68
CA LEU A 72 -1.00 -20.07 2.14
C LEU A 72 -0.84 -21.46 2.72
N ASP A 73 -1.39 -22.48 2.07
CA ASP A 73 -1.32 -23.86 2.53
C ASP A 73 0.10 -24.45 2.39
N ASN A 74 0.94 -23.85 1.55
CA ASN A 74 2.30 -24.30 1.28
C ASN A 74 3.35 -23.20 1.35
N LEU A 75 3.26 -22.30 2.33
CA LEU A 75 4.28 -21.25 2.53
C LEU A 75 5.68 -21.83 2.76
N GLY A 76 5.77 -22.94 3.51
CA GLY A 76 7.04 -23.65 3.70
C GLY A 76 7.66 -24.07 2.37
N GLY A 77 6.89 -24.66 1.47
CA GLY A 77 7.34 -25.02 0.13
C GLY A 77 7.69 -23.81 -0.74
N LEU A 78 6.94 -22.73 -0.60
CA LEU A 78 7.19 -21.48 -1.32
C LEU A 78 8.59 -20.90 -1.00
N PHE A 79 9.04 -21.02 0.25
CA PHE A 79 10.29 -20.43 0.71
C PHE A 79 11.47 -21.42 0.78
N SER A 80 11.26 -22.74 0.73
CA SER A 80 12.28 -23.75 1.00
C SER A 80 13.27 -24.01 -0.13
N GLY A 81 13.18 -23.33 -1.26
CA GLY A 81 14.09 -23.55 -2.40
C GLY A 81 14.41 -22.27 -3.18
N GLY A 82 14.01 -21.14 -2.65
CA GLY A 82 13.92 -19.90 -3.40
C GLY A 82 12.53 -19.74 -4.01
N VAL A 83 12.00 -18.52 -3.98
CA VAL A 83 10.71 -18.21 -4.61
C VAL A 83 10.82 -18.42 -6.11
N ASP A 84 9.93 -19.24 -6.66
CA ASP A 84 9.88 -19.54 -8.09
C ASP A 84 9.74 -18.23 -8.90
N SER A 85 10.43 -18.17 -10.03
CA SER A 85 10.36 -17.01 -10.93
C SER A 85 8.92 -16.69 -11.38
N ASN A 86 8.06 -17.71 -11.53
CA ASN A 86 6.65 -17.50 -11.84
C ASN A 86 5.91 -16.72 -10.76
N VAL A 87 6.25 -16.92 -9.47
CA VAL A 87 5.66 -16.18 -8.36
C VAL A 87 6.13 -14.73 -8.36
N LEU A 88 7.41 -14.48 -8.66
CA LEU A 88 7.98 -13.13 -8.79
C LEU A 88 7.38 -12.38 -9.98
N ASP A 89 7.18 -13.08 -11.10
CA ASP A 89 6.53 -12.52 -12.31
C ASP A 89 5.06 -12.20 -12.03
N ASP A 90 4.37 -13.08 -11.32
CA ASP A 90 2.99 -12.85 -10.89
C ASP A 90 2.91 -11.64 -9.94
N GLY A 91 3.81 -11.56 -8.96
CA GLY A 91 3.94 -10.39 -8.08
C GLY A 91 4.18 -9.10 -8.84
N SER A 92 5.04 -9.12 -9.85
CA SER A 92 5.28 -7.95 -10.71
C SER A 92 4.03 -7.52 -11.47
N LYS A 93 3.24 -8.48 -11.98
CA LYS A 93 1.96 -8.21 -12.67
C LYS A 93 0.92 -7.65 -11.70
N ILE A 94 0.81 -8.23 -10.49
CA ILE A 94 -0.10 -7.73 -9.45
C ILE A 94 0.26 -6.28 -9.11
N LEU A 95 1.54 -5.98 -8.83
CA LEU A 95 1.99 -4.62 -8.52
C LEU A 95 1.70 -3.66 -9.67
N GLY A 96 1.96 -4.06 -10.91
CA GLY A 96 1.65 -3.27 -12.10
C GLY A 96 0.15 -2.97 -12.24
N HIS A 97 -0.73 -3.92 -11.92
CA HIS A 97 -2.18 -3.71 -11.95
C HIS A 97 -2.68 -2.86 -10.78
N VAL A 98 -2.12 -3.08 -9.58
CA VAL A 98 -2.56 -2.42 -8.35
C VAL A 98 -2.04 -0.99 -8.28
N LEU A 99 -0.76 -0.78 -8.53
CA LEU A 99 -0.08 0.52 -8.39
C LEU A 99 0.05 1.28 -9.72
N GLY A 100 0.08 0.55 -10.84
CA GLY A 100 0.27 1.17 -12.15
C GLY A 100 1.54 2.03 -12.22
N GLY A 101 1.42 3.22 -12.78
CA GLY A 101 2.53 4.19 -12.87
C GLY A 101 3.05 4.71 -11.52
N LYS A 102 2.34 4.46 -10.41
CA LYS A 102 2.74 4.90 -9.06
C LYS A 102 3.68 3.93 -8.36
N GLN A 103 3.96 2.75 -8.94
CA GLN A 103 4.79 1.72 -8.30
C GLN A 103 6.15 2.29 -7.85
N GLN A 104 6.84 3.01 -8.71
CA GLN A 104 8.14 3.62 -8.38
C GLN A 104 8.06 4.63 -7.23
N ASN A 105 6.99 5.42 -7.18
CA ASN A 105 6.78 6.38 -6.09
C ASN A 105 6.56 5.68 -4.76
N VAL A 106 5.79 4.58 -4.75
CA VAL A 106 5.57 3.74 -3.56
C VAL A 106 6.89 3.12 -3.10
N GLU A 107 7.67 2.53 -4.02
CA GLU A 107 8.97 1.94 -3.70
C GLU A 107 9.95 2.97 -3.12
N ASN A 108 10.03 4.16 -3.69
CA ASN A 108 10.89 5.25 -3.21
C ASN A 108 10.44 5.76 -1.84
N ALA A 109 9.14 5.90 -1.60
CA ALA A 109 8.62 6.36 -0.32
C ALA A 109 8.87 5.33 0.80
N LEU A 110 8.68 4.03 0.52
CA LEU A 110 9.00 2.95 1.44
C LEU A 110 10.51 2.88 1.70
N SER A 111 11.34 3.07 0.67
CA SER A 111 12.79 3.15 0.77
C SER A 111 13.23 4.28 1.72
N ALA A 112 12.71 5.47 1.52
CA ALA A 112 13.00 6.63 2.37
C ALA A 112 12.60 6.42 3.84
N LYS A 113 11.46 5.74 4.08
CA LYS A 113 10.93 5.48 5.43
C LYS A 113 11.68 4.35 6.14
N SER A 114 11.98 3.26 5.45
CA SER A 114 12.61 2.06 6.04
C SER A 114 14.14 2.15 6.09
N GLY A 115 14.73 3.05 5.30
CA GLY A 115 16.18 3.13 5.09
C GLY A 115 16.74 1.94 4.30
N MET A 116 15.88 1.20 3.56
CA MET A 116 16.28 0.15 2.64
C MET A 116 16.37 0.72 1.22
N ASP A 117 17.19 0.12 0.38
CA ASP A 117 17.24 0.51 -1.03
C ASP A 117 15.96 0.12 -1.80
N ALA A 118 15.62 0.88 -2.84
CA ALA A 118 14.40 0.66 -3.62
C ALA A 118 14.35 -0.70 -4.33
N GLY A 119 15.51 -1.27 -4.68
CA GLY A 119 15.60 -2.61 -5.28
C GLY A 119 15.17 -3.69 -4.31
N SER A 120 15.63 -3.62 -3.05
CA SER A 120 15.21 -4.51 -1.96
C SER A 120 13.71 -4.36 -1.66
N ILE A 121 13.20 -3.12 -1.63
CA ILE A 121 11.76 -2.85 -1.49
C ILE A 121 10.98 -3.52 -2.62
N SER A 122 11.39 -3.33 -3.87
CA SER A 122 10.74 -3.94 -5.04
C SER A 122 10.69 -5.46 -4.93
N GLN A 123 11.77 -6.12 -4.48
CA GLN A 123 11.81 -7.57 -4.28
C GLN A 123 10.84 -8.00 -3.17
N ILE A 124 10.83 -7.31 -2.03
CA ILE A 124 9.89 -7.59 -0.94
C ILE A 124 8.45 -7.50 -1.43
N LEU A 125 8.10 -6.44 -2.16
CA LEU A 125 6.75 -6.25 -2.70
C LEU A 125 6.36 -7.34 -3.70
N LYS A 126 7.28 -7.77 -4.59
CA LYS A 126 7.02 -8.84 -5.57
C LYS A 126 6.74 -10.18 -4.90
N VAL A 127 7.40 -10.49 -3.80
CA VAL A 127 7.14 -11.71 -3.03
C VAL A 127 5.84 -11.58 -2.22
N ALA A 128 5.61 -10.41 -1.61
CA ALA A 128 4.47 -10.18 -0.74
C ALA A 128 3.12 -10.07 -1.50
N ALA A 129 3.12 -9.56 -2.73
CA ALA A 129 1.89 -9.28 -3.47
C ALA A 129 1.06 -10.55 -3.77
N PRO A 130 1.61 -11.67 -4.26
CA PRO A 130 0.85 -12.92 -4.43
C PRO A 130 0.35 -13.50 -3.11
N ILE A 131 1.12 -13.36 -2.04
CA ILE A 131 0.73 -13.80 -0.69
C ILE A 131 -0.44 -12.97 -0.18
N LEU A 132 -0.39 -11.64 -0.33
CA LEU A 132 -1.51 -10.76 0.00
C LEU A 132 -2.77 -11.13 -0.77
N MET A 133 -2.63 -11.38 -2.07
CA MET A 133 -3.76 -11.84 -2.90
C MET A 133 -4.31 -13.17 -2.40
N GLY A 134 -3.45 -14.11 -1.99
CA GLY A 134 -3.87 -15.39 -1.38
C GLY A 134 -4.61 -15.19 -0.05
N VAL A 135 -4.17 -14.25 0.79
CA VAL A 135 -4.89 -13.86 2.02
C VAL A 135 -6.27 -13.33 1.68
N LEU A 136 -6.37 -12.43 0.69
CA LEU A 136 -7.65 -11.90 0.23
C LEU A 136 -8.56 -13.00 -0.32
N GLY A 137 -8.02 -13.94 -1.09
CA GLY A 137 -8.76 -15.09 -1.63
C GLY A 137 -9.30 -16.01 -0.54
N SER A 138 -8.46 -16.35 0.44
CA SER A 138 -8.88 -17.13 1.61
C SER A 138 -10.01 -16.43 2.38
N GLN A 139 -9.87 -15.13 2.65
CA GLN A 139 -10.90 -14.34 3.32
C GLN A 139 -12.18 -14.22 2.49
N ALA A 140 -12.06 -14.02 1.17
CA ALA A 140 -13.19 -13.95 0.25
C ALA A 140 -13.98 -15.27 0.25
N LYS A 141 -13.29 -16.42 0.22
CA LYS A 141 -13.92 -17.75 0.36
C LYS A 141 -14.66 -17.90 1.67
N GLN A 142 -14.02 -17.57 2.80
CA GLN A 142 -14.62 -17.72 4.13
C GLN A 142 -15.86 -16.85 4.31
N GLN A 143 -15.91 -15.68 3.65
CA GLN A 143 -17.03 -14.75 3.73
C GLN A 143 -18.00 -14.83 2.56
N ASN A 144 -17.81 -15.80 1.63
CA ASN A 144 -18.60 -15.97 0.40
C ASN A 144 -18.68 -14.69 -0.44
N VAL A 145 -17.55 -13.99 -0.57
CA VAL A 145 -17.44 -12.76 -1.36
C VAL A 145 -17.39 -13.12 -2.85
N ASN A 146 -18.48 -12.83 -3.55
CA ASN A 146 -18.63 -13.13 -4.99
C ASN A 146 -19.21 -11.93 -5.77
N SER A 147 -19.24 -10.75 -5.16
CA SER A 147 -19.77 -9.53 -5.75
C SER A 147 -18.87 -8.31 -5.48
N PRO A 148 -18.91 -7.27 -6.32
CA PRO A 148 -18.17 -6.02 -6.11
C PRO A 148 -18.42 -5.38 -4.75
N SER A 149 -19.66 -5.36 -4.27
CA SER A 149 -19.99 -4.81 -2.94
C SER A 149 -19.43 -5.65 -1.79
N GLY A 150 -19.43 -6.97 -1.93
CA GLY A 150 -18.78 -7.87 -0.97
C GLY A 150 -17.27 -7.65 -0.92
N LEU A 151 -16.65 -7.46 -2.08
CA LEU A 151 -15.22 -7.16 -2.18
C LEU A 151 -14.86 -5.81 -1.53
N ASP A 152 -15.65 -4.75 -1.75
CA ASP A 152 -15.45 -3.46 -1.08
C ASP A 152 -15.57 -3.59 0.43
N GLY A 153 -16.56 -4.35 0.90
CA GLY A 153 -16.74 -4.65 2.33
C GLY A 153 -15.55 -5.40 2.92
N LEU A 154 -15.01 -6.40 2.22
CA LEU A 154 -13.84 -7.17 2.62
C LEU A 154 -12.60 -6.27 2.73
N LEU A 155 -12.28 -5.52 1.68
CA LEU A 155 -11.14 -4.62 1.64
C LEU A 155 -11.25 -3.52 2.70
N GLY A 156 -12.43 -2.93 2.84
CA GLY A 156 -12.71 -1.93 3.87
C GLY A 156 -12.61 -2.48 5.30
N GLY A 157 -13.04 -3.72 5.51
CA GLY A 157 -12.95 -4.41 6.81
C GLY A 157 -11.51 -4.66 7.23
N LEU A 158 -10.67 -5.11 6.30
CA LEU A 158 -9.25 -5.38 6.55
C LEU A 158 -8.44 -4.08 6.76
N LEU A 159 -8.82 -2.99 6.10
CA LEU A 159 -8.20 -1.67 6.29
C LEU A 159 -8.58 -1.00 7.61
N LYS A 160 -9.78 -1.27 8.15
CA LYS A 160 -10.28 -0.65 9.40
C LYS A 160 -9.57 -1.12 10.67
N GLY A 161 -8.80 -2.20 10.62
CA GLY A 161 -8.02 -2.68 11.75
C GLY A 161 -6.81 -1.79 12.01
N ASN A 162 -6.91 -0.89 13.01
CA ASN A 162 -5.78 -0.16 13.63
C ASN A 162 -4.76 0.49 12.68
N SER A 163 -5.21 1.37 11.78
CA SER A 163 -4.26 2.29 11.13
C SER A 163 -4.06 3.49 12.08
N PRO A 164 -2.85 3.70 12.64
CA PRO A 164 -2.54 4.94 13.34
C PRO A 164 -2.78 6.13 12.40
N GLN A 165 -3.26 7.26 12.94
CA GLN A 165 -3.55 8.46 12.13
C GLN A 165 -2.35 8.94 11.29
N HIS A 166 -1.12 8.67 11.74
CA HIS A 166 0.11 8.96 11.00
C HIS A 166 0.29 8.11 9.73
N GLU A 167 -0.27 6.90 9.68
CA GLU A 167 -0.20 6.07 8.49
C GLU A 167 -1.23 6.48 7.43
N GLN A 168 -2.36 7.05 7.83
CA GLN A 168 -3.34 7.58 6.88
C GLN A 168 -2.76 8.73 6.06
N SER A 169 -2.05 9.67 6.70
CA SER A 169 -1.38 10.78 6.00
C SER A 169 -0.27 10.28 5.06
N PHE A 170 0.45 9.21 5.46
CA PHE A 170 1.46 8.59 4.61
C PHE A 170 0.83 7.89 3.41
N LEU A 171 -0.25 7.15 3.62
CA LEU A 171 -1.02 6.49 2.55
C LEU A 171 -1.57 7.51 1.55
N GLU A 172 -2.18 8.58 2.04
CA GLU A 172 -2.71 9.66 1.22
C GLU A 172 -1.60 10.33 0.42
N SER A 173 -0.46 10.66 1.05
CA SER A 173 0.66 11.31 0.36
C SER A 173 1.27 10.46 -0.76
N ILE A 174 1.28 9.13 -0.62
CA ILE A 174 1.81 8.23 -1.66
C ILE A 174 0.77 7.98 -2.76
N LEU A 175 -0.50 7.81 -2.39
CA LEU A 175 -1.56 7.50 -3.33
C LEU A 175 -2.08 8.74 -4.07
N ASP A 176 -1.96 9.92 -3.45
CA ASP A 176 -2.31 11.22 -4.03
C ASP A 176 -1.18 11.88 -4.83
N ALA A 177 -0.03 11.22 -4.96
CA ALA A 177 1.09 11.68 -5.79
C ALA A 177 0.79 11.66 -7.30
N ASP A 178 -0.46 11.87 -7.69
CA ASP A 178 -0.91 11.97 -9.07
C ASP A 178 -1.01 13.41 -9.60
N GLY A 179 -0.46 14.36 -8.86
CA GLY A 179 -0.12 15.65 -9.43
C GLY A 179 -1.28 16.66 -9.51
N ASP A 180 -2.30 16.56 -8.67
CA ASP A 180 -3.27 17.64 -8.52
C ASP A 180 -2.80 18.77 -7.59
N GLY A 181 -1.59 18.64 -7.02
CA GLY A 181 -0.89 19.74 -6.34
C GLY A 181 -1.32 20.00 -4.91
N SER A 182 -2.27 19.28 -4.34
CA SER A 182 -2.76 19.60 -2.99
C SER A 182 -1.85 19.09 -1.86
N VAL A 183 -1.10 18.02 -2.10
CA VAL A 183 -0.24 17.40 -1.09
C VAL A 183 1.16 18.03 -1.02
N ILE A 184 1.65 18.58 -2.14
CA ILE A 184 2.96 19.24 -2.16
C ILE A 184 2.91 20.55 -1.35
N ASP A 185 1.78 21.25 -1.34
CA ASP A 185 1.59 22.45 -0.55
C ASP A 185 1.51 22.15 0.96
N ASP A 186 0.94 21.02 1.34
CA ASP A 186 0.85 20.59 2.74
C ASP A 186 2.20 20.10 3.28
N VAL A 187 2.98 19.38 2.50
CA VAL A 187 4.34 18.94 2.88
C VAL A 187 5.31 20.11 2.88
N ALA A 188 5.22 21.02 1.93
CA ALA A 188 6.01 22.26 1.94
C ALA A 188 5.66 23.16 3.15
N GLY A 189 4.39 23.20 3.55
CA GLY A 189 3.94 23.88 4.77
C GLY A 189 4.48 23.25 6.06
N MET A 190 4.62 21.91 6.10
CA MET A 190 5.14 21.17 7.26
C MET A 190 6.66 21.24 7.39
N VAL A 191 7.40 21.24 6.28
CA VAL A 191 8.87 21.31 6.27
C VAL A 191 9.39 22.73 6.49
N LEU A 192 8.64 23.74 6.08
CA LEU A 192 9.01 25.15 6.24
C LEU A 192 8.56 25.78 7.57
N GLY A 193 8.10 24.97 8.49
CA GLY A 193 8.02 25.28 9.90
C GLY A 193 7.25 26.55 10.26
N GLY A 194 6.18 26.38 10.92
CA GLY A 194 5.84 27.21 12.06
C GLY A 194 5.48 28.67 11.79
N ASN A 195 4.26 29.00 12.14
CA ASN A 195 3.81 30.36 12.39
C ASN A 195 3.31 31.18 11.20
N LYS A 196 2.20 30.80 10.64
CA LYS A 196 1.38 31.77 9.90
C LYS A 196 0.44 32.49 10.83
N LYS A 197 0.93 33.62 11.38
CA LYS A 197 0.04 34.73 11.67
C LYS A 197 -0.52 35.26 10.37
N LYS A 198 -1.85 35.35 10.30
CA LYS A 198 -2.63 35.98 9.23
C LYS A 198 -1.98 37.29 8.80
N GLY A 199 -1.60 37.38 7.52
CA GLY A 199 -1.15 38.62 6.89
C GLY A 199 -1.24 38.45 5.39
N GLY A 200 -2.40 38.71 4.81
CA GLY A 200 -2.63 38.64 3.37
C GLY A 200 -1.82 39.65 2.60
N LEU A 201 -1.13 39.22 1.56
CA LEU A 201 -0.44 40.03 0.55
C LEU A 201 -1.33 41.06 -0.18
N GLY A 202 -2.63 41.09 0.10
CA GLY A 202 -3.58 42.07 -0.45
C GLY A 202 -3.45 43.46 0.14
N GLY A 203 -2.71 43.68 1.25
CA GLY A 203 -2.59 44.98 1.93
C GLY A 203 -1.47 45.88 1.43
N LEU A 204 -0.52 45.36 0.65
CA LEU A 204 0.68 46.16 0.26
C LEU A 204 0.53 46.88 -1.10
N LEU A 205 -0.44 46.52 -1.92
CA LEU A 205 -0.66 47.18 -3.22
C LEU A 205 -1.72 48.29 -3.17
N GLY A 206 -2.49 48.38 -2.08
CA GLY A 206 -3.50 49.44 -1.92
C GLY A 206 -2.93 50.80 -1.48
N GLY A 207 -1.69 50.85 -0.99
CA GLY A 207 -1.06 52.06 -0.50
C GLY A 207 -0.28 52.89 -1.52
N LEU A 208 -0.09 52.37 -2.75
CA LEU A 208 0.81 53.05 -3.71
C LEU A 208 0.08 53.90 -4.78
N PHE A 209 -1.24 53.82 -4.87
CA PHE A 209 -2.03 54.52 -5.91
C PHE A 209 -3.12 55.46 -5.37
N GLY A 210 -3.11 55.82 -4.09
CA GLY A 210 -4.12 56.72 -3.52
C GLY A 210 -3.47 57.98 -2.91
N GLY A 211 -2.90 58.83 -3.74
CA GLY A 211 -2.44 60.13 -3.33
C GLY A 211 -2.75 61.20 -4.34
N LYS A 212 -3.61 62.16 -3.97
CA LYS A 212 -3.89 63.49 -4.50
C LYS A 212 -5.30 63.68 -5.11
N ASN A 213 -6.10 64.29 -4.42
CA ASN A 213 -6.45 65.72 -4.38
C ASN A 213 -7.43 65.94 -3.26
#